data_e3a697c91dd9866579bec7ea44f6c4e5
#
_entry.id   e3a697c91dd9866579bec7ea44f6c4e5
#
_cell.length_a   1.000
_cell.length_b   1.000
_cell.length_c   1.000
_cell.angle_alpha   90.00
_cell.angle_beta   90.00
_cell.angle_gamma   90.00
#
_symmetry.space_group_name_H-M   'P 1'
#
loop_
_entity.id
_entity.type
_entity.pdbx_description
1 polymer ?
#
loop_
_entity_poly.entity_id
_entity_poly.type
_entity_poly.pdbx_seq_one_letter_code
_entity_poly.pdbx_strand_id
1 'polypeptide(L)'
;MRSLPEEIELYRDRKWRREESLRIDSAEDVEAMVDDLGFCLGMTDARKNLPSVYIAVCGRRDAHMPRNVQKDYEASRAWVLKDETVARGRVYYGKLLRGQATFLSRQMVPVFNAIWGITKKQEKEYLSADAQTVLKVLRKEWEMATADLRAETKLDRPALTKAIDELQRKMKVIPQEVVYVPKFTYIWTLAEARFPEEMAVKIPRDEAVRELARCYLQMCGMTLLGDMSRTFGFFRWESGRANHQLVDERFAERLATGVYLLTTMENRPVSAGAP
;
A
#
# COMPACT_ATOMS: atom_id res chain seq x y z
N MET A 1 3.62 22.33 8.36
CA MET A 1 4.22 21.02 8.70
C MET A 1 5.48 21.27 9.50
N ARG A 2 5.79 20.52 10.56
CA ARG A 2 7.14 20.55 11.14
C ARG A 2 8.07 19.93 10.10
N SER A 3 9.14 20.63 9.71
CA SER A 3 10.17 20.08 8.84
C SER A 3 10.85 18.92 9.59
N LEU A 4 11.06 17.81 8.88
CA LEU A 4 11.89 16.73 9.39
C LEU A 4 13.37 17.17 9.35
N PRO A 5 14.24 16.58 10.20
CA PRO A 5 15.67 16.73 10.04
C PRO A 5 16.10 16.34 8.62
N GLU A 6 17.09 17.07 8.06
CA GLU A 6 17.53 16.80 6.67
C GLU A 6 18.09 15.39 6.50
N GLU A 7 18.72 14.83 7.52
CA GLU A 7 19.20 13.43 7.51
C GLU A 7 18.06 12.42 7.27
N ILE A 8 16.86 12.70 7.81
CA ILE A 8 15.66 11.87 7.60
C ILE A 8 15.12 12.07 6.18
N GLU A 9 15.15 13.30 5.68
CA GLU A 9 14.75 13.58 4.28
C GLU A 9 15.70 12.90 3.30
N LEU A 10 17.03 12.93 3.52
CA LEU A 10 18.02 12.22 2.72
C LEU A 10 17.86 10.70 2.78
N TYR A 11 17.52 10.16 3.96
CA TYR A 11 17.17 8.74 4.10
C TYR A 11 15.95 8.39 3.24
N ARG A 12 14.89 9.23 3.31
CA ARG A 12 13.67 9.06 2.51
C ARG A 12 13.93 9.23 1.02
N ASP A 13 14.84 10.11 0.61
CA ASP A 13 15.17 10.30 -0.81
C ASP A 13 15.66 9.00 -1.43
N ARG A 14 16.55 8.31 -0.74
CA ARG A 14 17.03 6.99 -1.17
C ARG A 14 15.95 5.93 -1.12
N LYS A 15 15.27 5.81 0.01
CA LYS A 15 14.23 4.77 0.19
C LYS A 15 13.03 4.97 -0.73
N TRP A 16 12.58 6.20 -0.94
CA TRP A 16 11.39 6.51 -1.75
C TRP A 16 11.72 6.80 -3.22
N ARG A 17 12.99 6.63 -3.62
CA ARG A 17 13.46 6.88 -4.98
C ARG A 17 13.22 8.34 -5.41
N ARG A 18 13.46 9.32 -4.53
CA ARG A 18 13.25 10.75 -4.78
C ARG A 18 14.53 11.45 -5.31
N GLU A 19 15.40 10.70 -5.99
CA GLU A 19 16.60 11.18 -6.66
C GLU A 19 16.57 10.76 -8.12
N GLU A 20 17.04 11.58 -9.02
CA GLU A 20 17.02 11.31 -10.46
C GLU A 20 17.75 10.01 -10.83
N SER A 21 18.87 9.74 -10.15
CA SER A 21 19.67 8.52 -10.30
C SER A 21 18.96 7.23 -9.83
N LEU A 22 17.92 7.37 -9.03
CA LEU A 22 17.15 6.26 -8.46
C LEU A 22 15.76 6.09 -9.09
N ARG A 23 15.45 6.85 -10.14
CA ARG A 23 14.17 6.77 -10.85
C ARG A 23 13.90 5.35 -11.31
N ILE A 24 12.64 4.98 -11.29
CA ILE A 24 12.15 3.69 -11.77
C ILE A 24 11.53 3.85 -13.17
N ASP A 25 11.76 2.88 -14.04
CA ASP A 25 11.24 2.90 -15.41
C ASP A 25 10.82 1.51 -15.94
N SER A 26 10.74 0.52 -15.06
CA SER A 26 10.26 -0.82 -15.40
C SER A 26 9.32 -1.37 -14.32
N ALA A 27 8.52 -2.37 -14.68
CA ALA A 27 7.68 -3.09 -13.72
C ALA A 27 8.54 -3.83 -12.69
N GLU A 28 9.72 -4.32 -13.09
CA GLU A 28 10.72 -4.93 -12.22
C GLU A 28 11.23 -3.95 -11.16
N ASP A 29 11.48 -2.69 -11.53
CA ASP A 29 11.89 -1.66 -10.57
C ASP A 29 10.77 -1.36 -9.57
N VAL A 30 9.50 -1.36 -10.01
CA VAL A 30 8.35 -1.21 -9.11
C VAL A 30 8.30 -2.37 -8.13
N GLU A 31 8.42 -3.62 -8.62
CA GLU A 31 8.44 -4.81 -7.77
C GLU A 31 9.57 -4.75 -6.73
N ALA A 32 10.80 -4.44 -7.17
CA ALA A 32 11.96 -4.32 -6.29
C ALA A 32 11.78 -3.21 -5.23
N MET A 33 11.20 -2.06 -5.62
CA MET A 33 10.88 -0.99 -4.69
C MET A 33 9.82 -1.41 -3.66
N VAL A 34 8.79 -2.11 -4.09
CA VAL A 34 7.73 -2.61 -3.21
C VAL A 34 8.28 -3.64 -2.22
N ASP A 35 9.17 -4.52 -2.66
CA ASP A 35 9.81 -5.51 -1.80
C ASP A 35 10.75 -4.85 -0.77
N ASP A 36 11.52 -3.81 -1.15
CA ASP A 36 12.38 -3.06 -0.23
C ASP A 36 11.57 -2.24 0.80
N LEU A 37 10.44 -1.66 0.40
CA LEU A 37 9.59 -0.83 1.26
C LEU A 37 8.56 -1.63 2.08
N GLY A 38 8.22 -2.84 1.66
CA GLY A 38 7.09 -3.61 2.16
C GLY A 38 5.74 -3.18 1.55
N PHE A 39 5.51 -1.89 1.39
CA PHE A 39 4.37 -1.34 0.66
C PHE A 39 4.65 0.07 0.13
N CYS A 40 3.93 0.48 -0.91
CA CYS A 40 3.88 1.87 -1.36
C CYS A 40 2.54 2.21 -1.99
N LEU A 41 2.27 3.49 -2.19
CA LEU A 41 1.08 3.93 -2.92
C LEU A 41 1.31 3.84 -4.45
N GLY A 42 0.23 3.78 -5.22
CA GLY A 42 0.30 3.80 -6.67
C GLY A 42 0.45 5.23 -7.21
N MET A 43 -0.68 5.82 -7.60
CA MET A 43 -0.76 7.14 -8.23
C MET A 43 -1.05 8.22 -7.19
N THR A 44 -0.09 8.53 -6.33
CA THR A 44 -0.18 9.63 -5.36
C THR A 44 1.07 10.48 -5.37
N ASP A 45 0.94 11.75 -5.04
CA ASP A 45 2.03 12.72 -5.04
C ASP A 45 2.59 13.04 -3.65
N ALA A 46 3.59 13.91 -3.61
CA ALA A 46 4.32 14.30 -2.40
C ALA A 46 3.43 14.81 -1.24
N ARG A 47 2.23 15.31 -1.52
CA ARG A 47 1.28 15.79 -0.50
C ARG A 47 0.81 14.69 0.46
N LYS A 48 0.89 13.41 0.05
CA LYS A 48 0.52 12.28 0.93
C LYS A 48 1.58 11.89 1.94
N ASN A 49 2.82 12.36 1.76
CA ASN A 49 3.97 12.03 2.62
C ASN A 49 4.16 10.52 2.82
N LEU A 50 4.03 9.78 1.73
CA LEU A 50 4.26 8.34 1.62
C LEU A 50 4.91 8.05 0.28
N PRO A 51 5.75 7.02 0.17
CA PRO A 51 6.31 6.63 -1.12
C PRO A 51 5.22 6.17 -2.09
N SER A 52 5.42 6.44 -3.35
CA SER A 52 4.53 5.99 -4.41
C SER A 52 5.28 5.71 -5.70
N VAL A 53 4.68 4.88 -6.55
CA VAL A 53 5.21 4.63 -7.91
C VAL A 53 5.36 5.95 -8.68
N TYR A 54 4.39 6.85 -8.58
CA TYR A 54 4.47 8.14 -9.24
C TYR A 54 5.67 8.98 -8.77
N ILE A 55 5.90 9.10 -7.45
CA ILE A 55 7.05 9.82 -6.90
C ILE A 55 8.37 9.21 -7.37
N ALA A 56 8.46 7.89 -7.39
CA ALA A 56 9.66 7.17 -7.82
C ALA A 56 9.94 7.32 -9.33
N VAL A 57 8.91 7.41 -10.16
CA VAL A 57 9.04 7.75 -11.59
C VAL A 57 9.52 9.18 -11.77
N CYS A 58 9.03 10.13 -10.96
CA CYS A 58 9.48 11.52 -11.00
C CYS A 58 10.90 11.71 -10.47
N GLY A 59 11.35 10.91 -9.51
CA GLY A 59 12.70 11.00 -8.92
C GLY A 59 12.99 12.33 -8.22
N ARG A 60 12.00 12.94 -7.55
CA ARG A 60 12.15 14.22 -6.83
C ARG A 60 11.19 14.37 -5.67
N ARG A 61 11.55 15.20 -4.67
CA ARG A 61 10.74 15.44 -3.45
C ARG A 61 9.42 16.13 -3.72
N ASP A 62 9.37 17.05 -4.66
CA ASP A 62 8.24 17.94 -4.95
C ASP A 62 7.36 17.45 -6.11
N ALA A 63 7.35 16.16 -6.36
CA ALA A 63 6.50 15.56 -7.39
C ALA A 63 5.01 15.80 -7.10
N HIS A 64 4.36 16.61 -7.95
CA HIS A 64 2.95 16.93 -7.86
C HIS A 64 2.18 16.35 -9.04
N MET A 65 1.07 15.65 -8.74
CA MET A 65 0.24 15.04 -9.76
C MET A 65 -0.38 16.12 -10.67
N PRO A 66 -0.19 16.03 -11.99
CA PRO A 66 -0.76 16.97 -12.94
C PRO A 66 -2.29 16.83 -13.02
N ARG A 67 -2.99 17.90 -13.46
CA ARG A 67 -4.44 17.86 -13.66
C ARG A 67 -4.84 16.85 -14.74
N ASN A 68 -4.01 16.70 -15.76
CA ASN A 68 -4.24 15.75 -16.87
C ASN A 68 -3.12 14.71 -16.92
N VAL A 69 -3.37 13.57 -16.30
CA VAL A 69 -2.42 12.44 -16.22
C VAL A 69 -2.01 11.94 -17.61
N GLN A 70 -2.94 11.89 -18.56
CA GLN A 70 -2.66 11.34 -19.90
C GLN A 70 -1.76 12.23 -20.77
N LYS A 71 -1.68 13.52 -20.45
CA LYS A 71 -0.84 14.49 -21.19
C LYS A 71 0.52 14.71 -20.56
N ASP A 72 0.74 14.18 -19.39
CA ASP A 72 2.00 14.30 -18.68
C ASP A 72 2.80 13.00 -18.80
N TYR A 73 4.06 13.11 -19.19
CA TYR A 73 4.91 11.95 -19.44
C TYR A 73 5.12 11.09 -18.20
N GLU A 74 5.49 11.70 -17.06
CA GLU A 74 5.79 10.98 -15.82
C GLU A 74 4.53 10.32 -15.24
N ALA A 75 3.41 11.03 -15.26
CA ALA A 75 2.15 10.48 -14.77
C ALA A 75 1.63 9.36 -15.67
N SER A 76 1.74 9.50 -17.01
CA SER A 76 1.42 8.44 -17.96
C SER A 76 2.32 7.21 -17.78
N ARG A 77 3.63 7.43 -17.61
CA ARG A 77 4.57 6.34 -17.38
C ARG A 77 4.27 5.58 -16.09
N ALA A 78 4.06 6.30 -14.98
CA ALA A 78 3.66 5.69 -13.71
C ALA A 78 2.35 4.89 -13.82
N TRP A 79 1.40 5.37 -14.63
CA TRP A 79 0.16 4.64 -14.90
C TRP A 79 0.41 3.33 -15.63
N VAL A 80 1.23 3.35 -16.68
CA VAL A 80 1.59 2.15 -17.46
C VAL A 80 2.33 1.15 -16.58
N LEU A 81 3.35 1.59 -15.84
CA LEU A 81 4.11 0.73 -14.93
C LEU A 81 3.21 0.08 -13.87
N LYS A 82 2.25 0.81 -13.33
CA LYS A 82 1.24 0.25 -12.42
C LYS A 82 0.50 -0.91 -13.07
N ASP A 83 0.02 -0.74 -14.29
CA ASP A 83 -0.77 -1.77 -14.98
C ASP A 83 0.08 -2.99 -15.37
N GLU A 84 1.30 -2.76 -15.85
CA GLU A 84 2.28 -3.82 -16.12
C GLU A 84 2.62 -4.62 -14.86
N THR A 85 2.87 -3.95 -13.74
CA THR A 85 3.17 -4.59 -12.46
C THR A 85 1.98 -5.42 -11.95
N VAL A 86 0.76 -4.92 -12.08
CA VAL A 86 -0.46 -5.66 -11.72
C VAL A 86 -0.58 -6.94 -12.55
N ALA A 87 -0.38 -6.88 -13.86
CA ALA A 87 -0.47 -8.03 -14.75
C ALA A 87 0.56 -9.12 -14.40
N ARG A 88 1.77 -8.75 -13.99
CA ARG A 88 2.83 -9.70 -13.58
C ARG A 88 2.49 -10.49 -12.31
N GLY A 89 1.69 -9.94 -11.40
CA GLY A 89 1.18 -10.64 -10.22
C GLY A 89 2.22 -11.03 -9.17
N ARG A 90 3.38 -10.39 -9.17
CA ARG A 90 4.43 -10.66 -8.17
C ARG A 90 4.20 -9.91 -6.88
N VAL A 91 3.52 -8.78 -6.94
CA VAL A 91 3.12 -7.95 -5.80
C VAL A 91 1.60 -7.83 -5.73
N TYR A 92 1.07 -7.68 -4.53
CA TYR A 92 -0.36 -7.46 -4.31
C TYR A 92 -0.72 -6.00 -4.63
N TYR A 93 -1.85 -5.77 -5.28
CA TYR A 93 -2.36 -4.43 -5.56
C TYR A 93 -3.85 -4.32 -5.26
N GLY A 94 -4.24 -3.22 -4.62
CA GLY A 94 -5.65 -2.94 -4.35
C GLY A 94 -5.88 -1.59 -3.66
N LYS A 95 -7.14 -1.19 -3.51
CA LYS A 95 -7.53 0.00 -2.75
C LYS A 95 -7.56 -0.30 -1.25
N LEU A 96 -6.43 -0.18 -0.57
CA LEU A 96 -6.26 -0.60 0.83
C LEU A 96 -6.25 0.59 1.80
N LEU A 97 -5.15 1.31 1.89
CA LEU A 97 -4.94 2.38 2.87
C LEU A 97 -5.94 3.53 2.65
N ARG A 98 -7.02 3.54 3.43
CA ARG A 98 -8.10 4.54 3.31
C ARG A 98 -8.65 4.68 1.88
N GLY A 99 -8.68 3.57 1.13
CA GLY A 99 -9.13 3.54 -0.25
C GLY A 99 -8.11 4.04 -1.28
N GLN A 100 -6.86 4.28 -0.86
CA GLN A 100 -5.78 4.58 -1.79
C GLN A 100 -5.30 3.30 -2.49
N ALA A 101 -4.99 3.41 -3.76
CA ALA A 101 -4.32 2.36 -4.52
C ALA A 101 -2.94 2.08 -3.90
N THR A 102 -2.73 0.86 -3.45
CA THR A 102 -1.57 0.44 -2.66
C THR A 102 -0.99 -0.84 -3.21
N PHE A 103 0.32 -0.88 -3.36
CA PHE A 103 1.09 -2.10 -3.62
C PHE A 103 1.62 -2.67 -2.30
N LEU A 104 1.60 -4.01 -2.17
CA LEU A 104 2.20 -4.72 -1.05
C LEU A 104 3.19 -5.75 -1.57
N SER A 105 4.34 -5.88 -0.90
CA SER A 105 5.19 -7.07 -1.06
C SER A 105 4.44 -8.31 -0.56
N ARG A 106 4.83 -9.49 -1.04
CA ARG A 106 4.23 -10.75 -0.59
C ARG A 106 4.30 -10.92 0.92
N GLN A 107 5.41 -10.49 1.53
CA GLN A 107 5.60 -10.56 2.99
C GLN A 107 4.58 -9.71 3.78
N MET A 108 4.11 -8.61 3.21
CA MET A 108 3.14 -7.73 3.87
C MET A 108 1.68 -8.15 3.64
N VAL A 109 1.39 -9.04 2.69
CA VAL A 109 0.01 -9.52 2.45
C VAL A 109 -0.60 -10.16 3.70
N PRO A 110 0.06 -11.08 4.43
CA PRO A 110 -0.47 -11.65 5.68
C PRO A 110 -0.73 -10.60 6.75
N VAL A 111 0.18 -9.60 6.88
CA VAL A 111 0.07 -8.51 7.84
C VAL A 111 -1.17 -7.66 7.57
N PHE A 112 -1.35 -7.23 6.31
CA PHE A 112 -2.53 -6.47 5.89
C PHE A 112 -3.82 -7.29 6.02
N ASN A 113 -3.78 -8.58 5.66
CA ASN A 113 -4.92 -9.47 5.80
C ASN A 113 -5.34 -9.67 7.27
N ALA A 114 -4.39 -9.78 8.20
CA ALA A 114 -4.68 -9.88 9.63
C ALA A 114 -5.32 -8.60 10.21
N ILE A 115 -5.02 -7.42 9.63
CA ILE A 115 -5.52 -6.14 10.11
C ILE A 115 -6.88 -5.77 9.48
N TRP A 116 -7.03 -5.91 8.17
CA TRP A 116 -8.20 -5.43 7.41
C TRP A 116 -8.99 -6.53 6.72
N GLY A 117 -8.40 -7.72 6.56
CA GLY A 117 -9.10 -8.87 5.99
C GLY A 117 -10.24 -9.35 6.87
N ILE A 118 -11.17 -10.07 6.27
CA ILE A 118 -12.28 -10.74 6.96
C ILE A 118 -12.31 -12.21 6.59
N THR A 119 -12.70 -13.03 7.54
CA THR A 119 -12.91 -14.46 7.32
C THR A 119 -14.23 -14.71 6.55
N LYS A 120 -14.37 -15.88 5.95
CA LYS A 120 -15.60 -16.29 5.27
C LYS A 120 -16.83 -16.22 6.18
N LYS A 121 -16.66 -16.51 7.48
CA LYS A 121 -17.76 -16.44 8.47
C LYS A 121 -18.22 -15.00 8.74
N GLN A 122 -17.32 -14.03 8.60
CA GLN A 122 -17.59 -12.62 8.85
C GLN A 122 -18.17 -11.89 7.62
N GLU A 123 -18.13 -12.49 6.43
CA GLU A 123 -18.57 -11.83 5.20
C GLU A 123 -20.02 -11.35 5.26
N LYS A 124 -20.91 -12.14 5.85
CA LYS A 124 -22.32 -11.76 5.99
C LYS A 124 -22.53 -10.53 6.87
N GLU A 125 -21.68 -10.34 7.86
CA GLU A 125 -21.76 -9.24 8.82
C GLU A 125 -21.07 -7.96 8.30
N TYR A 126 -19.92 -8.13 7.64
CA TYR A 126 -19.02 -7.01 7.30
C TYR A 126 -19.08 -6.58 5.83
N LEU A 127 -19.82 -7.28 4.97
CA LEU A 127 -19.99 -6.90 3.57
C LEU A 127 -21.41 -6.46 3.28
N SER A 128 -21.54 -5.41 2.49
CA SER A 128 -22.83 -5.01 1.91
C SER A 128 -23.42 -6.11 1.03
N ALA A 129 -24.74 -6.08 0.79
CA ALA A 129 -25.42 -7.04 -0.07
C ALA A 129 -24.84 -7.05 -1.49
N ASP A 130 -24.49 -5.88 -2.03
CA ASP A 130 -23.87 -5.75 -3.35
C ASP A 130 -22.48 -6.40 -3.37
N ALA A 131 -21.65 -6.16 -2.35
CA ALA A 131 -20.33 -6.79 -2.24
C ALA A 131 -20.43 -8.32 -2.10
N GLN A 132 -21.40 -8.83 -1.34
CA GLN A 132 -21.65 -10.28 -1.26
C GLN A 132 -22.07 -10.86 -2.63
N THR A 133 -22.89 -10.15 -3.39
CA THR A 133 -23.30 -10.55 -4.74
C THR A 133 -22.12 -10.63 -5.68
N VAL A 134 -21.28 -9.59 -5.71
CA VAL A 134 -20.05 -9.57 -6.53
C VAL A 134 -19.10 -10.71 -6.13
N LEU A 135 -18.88 -10.91 -4.84
CA LEU A 135 -17.99 -11.97 -4.33
C LEU A 135 -18.51 -13.37 -4.70
N LYS A 136 -19.84 -13.57 -4.67
CA LYS A 136 -20.47 -14.84 -5.06
C LYS A 136 -20.23 -15.14 -6.54
N VAL A 137 -20.36 -14.15 -7.41
CA VAL A 137 -20.10 -14.29 -8.85
C VAL A 137 -18.63 -14.63 -9.09
N LEU A 138 -17.68 -13.89 -8.51
CA LEU A 138 -16.25 -14.15 -8.68
C LEU A 138 -15.81 -15.51 -8.12
N ARG A 139 -16.49 -16.04 -7.10
CA ARG A 139 -16.23 -17.41 -6.62
C ARG A 139 -16.68 -18.50 -7.58
N LYS A 140 -17.65 -18.20 -8.42
CA LYS A 140 -18.14 -19.16 -9.43
C LYS A 140 -17.28 -19.10 -10.70
N GLU A 141 -16.95 -17.88 -11.15
CA GLU A 141 -16.32 -17.67 -12.46
C GLU A 141 -14.77 -17.49 -12.38
N TRP A 142 -14.20 -17.36 -11.14
CA TRP A 142 -12.78 -17.17 -10.81
C TRP A 142 -12.21 -15.81 -11.21
N GLU A 143 -12.48 -15.36 -12.43
CA GLU A 143 -12.08 -14.05 -12.92
C GLU A 143 -13.14 -13.49 -13.87
N MET A 144 -13.27 -12.16 -13.91
CA MET A 144 -14.27 -11.52 -14.76
C MET A 144 -13.95 -10.06 -15.06
N ALA A 145 -14.20 -9.63 -16.30
CA ALA A 145 -14.10 -8.22 -16.67
C ALA A 145 -15.18 -7.38 -15.98
N THR A 146 -14.88 -6.10 -15.73
CA THR A 146 -15.82 -5.18 -15.05
C THR A 146 -17.18 -5.11 -15.74
N ALA A 147 -17.22 -5.16 -17.08
CA ALA A 147 -18.46 -5.09 -17.85
C ALA A 147 -19.33 -6.35 -17.64
N ASP A 148 -18.70 -7.52 -17.67
CA ASP A 148 -19.38 -8.80 -17.52
C ASP A 148 -19.86 -8.99 -16.07
N LEU A 149 -19.03 -8.59 -15.11
CA LEU A 149 -19.38 -8.58 -13.69
C LEU A 149 -20.61 -7.69 -13.43
N ARG A 150 -20.71 -6.55 -14.11
CA ARG A 150 -21.89 -5.68 -14.06
C ARG A 150 -23.13 -6.36 -14.64
N ALA A 151 -23.00 -7.02 -15.78
CA ALA A 151 -24.11 -7.71 -16.44
C ALA A 151 -24.62 -8.87 -15.57
N GLU A 152 -23.71 -9.68 -15.00
CA GLU A 152 -24.06 -10.85 -14.18
C GLU A 152 -24.67 -10.44 -12.82
N THR A 153 -24.13 -9.42 -12.16
CA THR A 153 -24.65 -8.94 -10.87
C THR A 153 -25.89 -8.06 -10.99
N LYS A 154 -26.19 -7.54 -12.20
CA LYS A 154 -27.25 -6.55 -12.47
C LYS A 154 -27.13 -5.26 -11.67
N LEU A 155 -25.93 -4.96 -11.14
CA LEU A 155 -25.65 -3.73 -10.42
C LEU A 155 -25.41 -2.58 -11.43
N ASP A 156 -25.80 -1.37 -11.08
CA ASP A 156 -25.39 -0.21 -11.81
C ASP A 156 -23.88 0.08 -11.60
N ARG A 157 -23.31 0.99 -12.40
CA ARG A 157 -21.88 1.29 -12.34
C ARG A 157 -21.43 1.83 -10.97
N PRO A 158 -22.15 2.76 -10.33
CA PRO A 158 -21.79 3.26 -8.99
C PRO A 158 -21.84 2.16 -7.93
N ALA A 159 -22.87 1.34 -7.88
CA ALA A 159 -23.04 0.26 -6.92
C ALA A 159 -21.93 -0.80 -7.08
N LEU A 160 -21.66 -1.24 -8.32
CA LEU A 160 -20.57 -2.17 -8.61
C LEU A 160 -19.20 -1.60 -8.19
N THR A 161 -18.91 -0.34 -8.51
CA THR A 161 -17.64 0.30 -8.12
C THR A 161 -17.50 0.31 -6.60
N LYS A 162 -18.55 0.70 -5.86
CA LYS A 162 -18.56 0.71 -4.40
C LYS A 162 -18.36 -0.68 -3.81
N ALA A 163 -19.01 -1.70 -4.38
CA ALA A 163 -18.88 -3.09 -3.95
C ALA A 163 -17.45 -3.63 -4.16
N ILE A 164 -16.87 -3.38 -5.33
CA ILE A 164 -15.48 -3.77 -5.62
C ILE A 164 -14.49 -3.04 -4.70
N ASP A 165 -14.67 -1.74 -4.46
CA ASP A 165 -13.82 -0.97 -3.55
C ASP A 165 -13.92 -1.48 -2.11
N GLU A 166 -15.11 -1.92 -1.68
CA GLU A 166 -15.33 -2.55 -0.38
C GLU A 166 -14.59 -3.89 -0.29
N LEU A 167 -14.72 -4.74 -1.32
CA LEU A 167 -14.05 -6.04 -1.38
C LEU A 167 -12.52 -5.91 -1.41
N GLN A 168 -11.97 -4.92 -2.10
CA GLN A 168 -10.54 -4.63 -2.07
C GLN A 168 -10.08 -4.26 -0.65
N ARG A 169 -10.78 -3.33 0.02
CA ARG A 169 -10.47 -2.95 1.42
C ARG A 169 -10.54 -4.10 2.41
N LYS A 170 -11.32 -5.14 2.09
CA LYS A 170 -11.45 -6.37 2.89
C LYS A 170 -10.54 -7.49 2.42
N MET A 171 -9.60 -7.21 1.53
CA MET A 171 -8.62 -8.17 1.01
C MET A 171 -9.29 -9.39 0.33
N LYS A 172 -10.46 -9.20 -0.33
CA LYS A 172 -11.20 -10.28 -1.00
C LYS A 172 -10.98 -10.33 -2.49
N VAL A 173 -10.91 -9.18 -3.14
CA VAL A 173 -10.86 -9.04 -4.60
C VAL A 173 -9.74 -8.07 -4.97
N ILE A 174 -9.04 -8.41 -6.05
CA ILE A 174 -7.98 -7.59 -6.63
C ILE A 174 -8.11 -7.55 -8.15
N PRO A 175 -7.56 -6.53 -8.82
CA PRO A 175 -7.39 -6.60 -10.25
C PRO A 175 -6.28 -7.61 -10.60
N GLN A 176 -6.55 -8.48 -11.56
CA GLN A 176 -5.58 -9.43 -12.09
C GLN A 176 -4.76 -8.81 -13.21
N GLU A 177 -5.43 -8.11 -14.10
CA GLU A 177 -4.81 -7.43 -15.22
C GLU A 177 -5.69 -6.27 -15.70
N VAL A 178 -5.13 -5.48 -16.62
CA VAL A 178 -5.81 -4.37 -17.28
C VAL A 178 -5.83 -4.64 -18.78
N VAL A 179 -7.01 -4.57 -19.39
CA VAL A 179 -7.22 -4.73 -20.83
C VAL A 179 -7.59 -3.38 -21.40
N TYR A 180 -6.89 -2.97 -22.48
CA TYR A 180 -7.11 -1.68 -23.14
C TYR A 180 -7.96 -1.78 -24.42
N VAL A 181 -8.04 -2.96 -25.04
CA VAL A 181 -8.74 -3.19 -26.31
C VAL A 181 -9.85 -4.21 -26.10
N PRO A 182 -11.07 -3.96 -26.58
CA PRO A 182 -11.57 -2.79 -27.32
C PRO A 182 -11.82 -1.56 -26.42
N LYS A 183 -11.81 -1.72 -25.10
CA LYS A 183 -12.08 -0.68 -24.11
C LYS A 183 -11.33 -0.96 -22.81
N PHE A 184 -10.81 0.09 -22.18
CA PHE A 184 -10.21 -0.02 -20.86
C PHE A 184 -11.14 -0.73 -19.87
N THR A 185 -10.65 -1.82 -19.28
CA THR A 185 -11.34 -2.58 -18.22
C THR A 185 -10.34 -3.32 -17.35
N TYR A 186 -10.70 -3.51 -16.08
CA TYR A 186 -10.01 -4.43 -15.18
C TYR A 186 -10.64 -5.83 -15.30
N ILE A 187 -9.78 -6.84 -15.28
CA ILE A 187 -10.16 -8.22 -14.97
C ILE A 187 -9.98 -8.40 -13.47
N TRP A 188 -11.04 -8.78 -12.79
CA TRP A 188 -11.08 -8.96 -11.33
C TRP A 188 -10.97 -10.42 -10.97
N THR A 189 -10.23 -10.72 -9.90
CA THR A 189 -10.09 -12.07 -9.35
C THR A 189 -10.13 -12.06 -7.83
N LEU A 190 -10.21 -13.25 -7.22
CA LEU A 190 -10.12 -13.40 -5.78
C LEU A 190 -8.67 -13.23 -5.30
N ALA A 191 -8.47 -12.46 -4.23
CA ALA A 191 -7.15 -12.29 -3.64
C ALA A 191 -6.54 -13.63 -3.18
N GLU A 192 -7.37 -14.50 -2.61
CA GLU A 192 -6.97 -15.86 -2.18
C GLU A 192 -6.61 -16.80 -3.32
N ALA A 193 -7.08 -16.54 -4.55
CA ALA A 193 -6.71 -17.32 -5.72
C ALA A 193 -5.33 -16.91 -6.25
N ARG A 194 -4.98 -15.62 -6.17
CA ARG A 194 -3.71 -15.10 -6.68
C ARG A 194 -2.57 -15.17 -5.67
N PHE A 195 -2.87 -15.08 -4.37
CA PHE A 195 -1.92 -15.11 -3.27
C PHE A 195 -2.33 -16.16 -2.22
N PRO A 196 -2.45 -17.45 -2.62
CA PRO A 196 -3.01 -18.48 -1.74
C PRO A 196 -2.16 -18.72 -0.49
N GLU A 197 -0.85 -18.74 -0.62
CA GLU A 197 0.08 -18.99 0.47
C GLU A 197 0.03 -17.84 1.49
N GLU A 198 0.13 -16.61 1.03
CA GLU A 198 0.14 -15.42 1.88
C GLU A 198 -1.21 -15.20 2.58
N MET A 199 -2.31 -15.44 1.87
CA MET A 199 -3.65 -15.31 2.43
C MET A 199 -4.01 -16.42 3.43
N ALA A 200 -3.32 -17.56 3.39
CA ALA A 200 -3.49 -18.65 4.34
C ALA A 200 -2.79 -18.41 5.68
N VAL A 201 -1.74 -17.57 5.72
CA VAL A 201 -0.98 -17.26 6.94
C VAL A 201 -1.88 -16.56 7.95
N LYS A 202 -1.83 -17.00 9.21
CA LYS A 202 -2.58 -16.43 10.33
C LYS A 202 -1.62 -15.74 11.28
N ILE A 203 -1.80 -14.44 11.44
CA ILE A 203 -1.03 -13.59 12.36
C ILE A 203 -2.02 -12.97 13.35
N PRO A 204 -1.73 -12.97 14.66
CA PRO A 204 -2.51 -12.21 15.63
C PRO A 204 -2.51 -10.72 15.27
N ARG A 205 -3.65 -10.05 15.47
CA ARG A 205 -3.81 -8.65 15.04
C ARG A 205 -2.76 -7.71 15.67
N ASP A 206 -2.45 -7.89 16.94
CA ASP A 206 -1.47 -7.06 17.65
C ASP A 206 -0.04 -7.26 17.11
N GLU A 207 0.32 -8.48 16.75
CA GLU A 207 1.57 -8.79 16.06
C GLU A 207 1.60 -8.15 14.66
N ALA A 208 0.52 -8.27 13.91
CA ALA A 208 0.41 -7.63 12.59
C ALA A 208 0.53 -6.10 12.67
N VAL A 209 -0.07 -5.45 13.67
CA VAL A 209 0.05 -4.00 13.88
C VAL A 209 1.50 -3.63 14.24
N ARG A 210 2.19 -4.45 15.04
CA ARG A 210 3.61 -4.26 15.36
C ARG A 210 4.49 -4.40 14.11
N GLU A 211 4.27 -5.43 13.29
CA GLU A 211 5.04 -5.62 12.05
C GLU A 211 4.78 -4.50 11.03
N LEU A 212 3.55 -4.01 10.94
CA LEU A 212 3.25 -2.85 10.09
C LEU A 212 3.92 -1.57 10.63
N ALA A 213 4.00 -1.40 11.97
CA ALA A 213 4.73 -0.28 12.58
C ALA A 213 6.23 -0.36 12.27
N ARG A 214 6.81 -1.56 12.33
CA ARG A 214 8.21 -1.84 11.96
C ARG A 214 8.47 -1.45 10.51
N CYS A 215 7.68 -1.98 9.59
CA CYS A 215 7.78 -1.69 8.16
C CYS A 215 7.64 -0.19 7.89
N TYR A 216 6.67 0.48 8.52
CA TYR A 216 6.45 1.92 8.35
C TYR A 216 7.61 2.76 8.87
N LEU A 217 8.17 2.43 10.04
CA LEU A 217 9.32 3.14 10.60
C LEU A 217 10.57 2.92 9.74
N GLN A 218 10.80 1.70 9.27
CA GLN A 218 11.91 1.37 8.37
C GLN A 218 11.80 2.13 7.04
N MET A 219 10.61 2.27 6.49
CA MET A 219 10.35 3.03 5.27
C MET A 219 10.53 4.54 5.47
N CYS A 220 10.18 5.07 6.63
CA CYS A 220 10.16 6.51 6.92
C CYS A 220 11.40 7.04 7.64
N GLY A 221 12.23 6.17 8.26
CA GLY A 221 13.36 6.52 9.12
C GLY A 221 12.94 7.14 10.46
N MET A 222 11.90 7.96 10.45
CA MET A 222 11.34 8.63 11.63
C MET A 222 9.83 8.80 11.47
N THR A 223 9.10 8.62 12.57
CA THR A 223 7.65 8.87 12.63
C THR A 223 7.33 9.92 13.67
N LEU A 224 6.31 10.73 13.39
CA LEU A 224 5.83 11.80 14.26
C LEU A 224 4.52 11.42 14.93
N LEU A 225 4.15 12.19 15.96
CA LEU A 225 2.91 11.99 16.70
C LEU A 225 1.69 11.91 15.77
N GLY A 226 1.02 10.77 15.79
CA GLY A 226 -0.20 10.52 15.05
C GLY A 226 0.00 10.08 13.59
N ASP A 227 1.24 9.91 13.10
CA ASP A 227 1.49 9.47 11.71
C ASP A 227 0.84 8.13 11.41
N MET A 228 1.07 7.11 12.23
CA MET A 228 0.44 5.80 12.06
C MET A 228 -1.09 5.86 12.11
N SER A 229 -1.65 6.58 13.07
CA SER A 229 -3.10 6.72 13.20
C SER A 229 -3.72 7.40 11.99
N ARG A 230 -3.06 8.42 11.43
CA ARG A 230 -3.52 9.11 10.22
C ARG A 230 -3.40 8.25 8.97
N THR A 231 -2.29 7.52 8.86
CA THR A 231 -1.99 6.71 7.68
C THR A 231 -2.86 5.45 7.64
N PHE A 232 -2.95 4.73 8.74
CA PHE A 232 -3.58 3.40 8.78
C PHE A 232 -5.00 3.41 9.37
N GLY A 233 -5.42 4.49 10.00
CA GLY A 233 -6.73 4.57 10.66
C GLY A 233 -6.76 3.88 12.03
N PHE A 234 -5.61 3.62 12.64
CA PHE A 234 -5.52 3.02 13.96
C PHE A 234 -5.91 3.97 15.08
N PHE A 235 -6.40 3.43 16.19
CA PHE A 235 -6.48 4.19 17.41
C PHE A 235 -5.09 4.58 17.90
N ARG A 236 -4.98 5.72 18.60
CA ARG A 236 -3.69 6.21 19.12
C ARG A 236 -3.02 5.22 20.07
N TRP A 237 -3.81 4.50 20.86
CA TRP A 237 -3.29 3.51 21.79
C TRP A 237 -2.71 2.28 21.07
N GLU A 238 -3.32 1.80 19.96
CA GLU A 238 -2.77 0.70 19.14
C GLU A 238 -1.40 1.10 18.56
N SER A 239 -1.34 2.28 17.93
CA SER A 239 -0.10 2.82 17.37
C SER A 239 0.97 3.03 18.45
N GLY A 240 0.57 3.53 19.61
CA GLY A 240 1.47 3.74 20.75
C GLY A 240 2.05 2.42 21.26
N ARG A 241 1.21 1.41 21.50
CA ARG A 241 1.63 0.08 21.94
C ARG A 241 2.62 -0.56 20.96
N ALA A 242 2.31 -0.56 19.67
CA ALA A 242 3.19 -1.12 18.64
C ALA A 242 4.56 -0.43 18.62
N ASN A 243 4.59 0.90 18.65
CA ASN A 243 5.85 1.65 18.65
C ASN A 243 6.66 1.42 19.97
N HIS A 244 6.02 1.28 21.12
CA HIS A 244 6.71 0.94 22.36
C HIS A 244 7.35 -0.44 22.31
N GLN A 245 6.68 -1.44 21.73
CA GLN A 245 7.27 -2.75 21.50
C GLN A 245 8.53 -2.67 20.63
N LEU A 246 8.53 -1.83 19.58
CA LEU A 246 9.72 -1.61 18.75
C LEU A 246 10.87 -0.94 19.52
N VAL A 247 10.57 -0.11 20.53
CA VAL A 247 11.59 0.45 21.43
C VAL A 247 12.16 -0.63 22.35
N ASP A 248 11.31 -1.46 22.93
CA ASP A 248 11.72 -2.58 23.80
C ASP A 248 12.61 -3.58 23.04
N GLU A 249 12.33 -3.79 21.74
CA GLU A 249 13.12 -4.60 20.82
C GLU A 249 14.42 -3.90 20.34
N ARG A 250 14.68 -2.66 20.77
CA ARG A 250 15.80 -1.82 20.32
C ARG A 250 15.81 -1.54 18.81
N PHE A 251 14.70 -1.74 18.15
CA PHE A 251 14.51 -1.40 16.73
C PHE A 251 14.27 0.10 16.53
N ALA A 252 13.68 0.76 17.53
CA ALA A 252 13.37 2.17 17.54
C ALA A 252 13.91 2.87 18.79
N GLU A 253 14.24 4.16 18.66
CA GLU A 253 14.51 5.08 19.75
C GLU A 253 13.34 6.04 19.90
N ARG A 254 12.85 6.26 21.14
CA ARG A 254 11.81 7.25 21.42
C ARG A 254 12.45 8.60 21.76
N LEU A 255 12.37 9.56 20.85
CA LEU A 255 12.93 10.91 21.04
C LEU A 255 12.01 11.83 21.85
N ALA A 256 10.69 11.67 21.70
CA ALA A 256 9.66 12.43 22.41
C ALA A 256 8.33 11.67 22.39
N THR A 257 7.29 12.24 22.98
CA THR A 257 5.94 11.64 22.95
C THR A 257 5.46 11.48 21.53
N GLY A 258 5.32 10.21 21.08
CA GLY A 258 4.85 9.85 19.75
C GLY A 258 5.85 10.09 18.61
N VAL A 259 7.12 10.37 18.95
CA VAL A 259 8.21 10.55 17.99
C VAL A 259 9.20 9.39 18.15
N TYR A 260 9.37 8.62 17.08
CA TYR A 260 10.20 7.43 17.07
C TYR A 260 11.17 7.50 15.89
N LEU A 261 12.42 7.16 16.15
CA LEU A 261 13.53 7.13 15.20
C LEU A 261 13.99 5.70 15.00
N LEU A 262 14.27 5.31 13.77
CA LEU A 262 14.89 4.03 13.45
C LEU A 262 16.31 3.98 14.00
N THR A 263 16.65 2.92 14.77
CA THR A 263 17.97 2.81 15.44
C THR A 263 19.11 2.63 14.44
N THR A 264 18.88 1.82 13.38
CA THR A 264 19.87 1.53 12.34
C THR A 264 19.47 2.19 11.03
N MET A 265 19.84 3.46 10.87
CA MET A 265 19.84 4.09 9.53
C MET A 265 21.24 3.94 8.96
N GLU A 266 21.38 3.27 7.82
CA GLU A 266 22.62 3.29 7.05
C GLU A 266 23.02 4.75 6.77
N ASN A 267 24.23 5.18 7.24
CA ASN A 267 24.75 6.54 7.20
C ASN A 267 24.24 7.54 8.26
N ARG A 268 23.95 7.10 9.46
CA ARG A 268 23.93 8.04 10.60
C ARG A 268 25.37 8.55 10.77
N PRO A 269 25.69 9.85 10.59
CA PRO A 269 27.01 10.34 10.96
C PRO A 269 27.19 9.99 12.46
N VAL A 270 28.32 9.36 12.77
CA VAL A 270 28.71 9.10 14.17
C VAL A 270 28.67 10.45 14.84
N SER A 271 27.73 10.65 15.76
CA SER A 271 27.68 11.85 16.58
C SER A 271 29.05 11.97 17.23
N ALA A 272 29.84 12.96 16.79
CA ALA A 272 31.03 13.37 17.50
C ALA A 272 30.58 13.65 18.92
N GLY A 273 31.07 12.83 19.87
CA GLY A 273 30.69 12.94 21.25
C GLY A 273 30.82 14.38 21.71
N ALA A 274 29.75 14.87 22.31
CA ALA A 274 29.80 16.12 23.03
C ALA A 274 30.82 16.01 24.18
N PRO A 275 31.67 17.03 24.38
CA PRO A 275 32.62 17.05 25.47
C PRO A 275 31.98 17.07 26.84
#